data_a267abc864b773d8990b5e69b06a3a4a
#
_entry.id   a267abc864b773d8990b5e69b06a3a4a
#
_cell.length_a   1.000
_cell.length_b   1.000
_cell.length_c   1.000
_cell.angle_alpha   90.00
_cell.angle_beta   90.00
_cell.angle_gamma   90.00
#
_symmetry.space_group_name_H-M   'P 1'
#
loop_
_entity.id
_entity.type
_entity.pdbx_description
1 polymer ?
#
loop_
_entity_poly.entity_id
_entity_poly.type
_entity_poly.pdbx_seq_one_letter_code
_entity_poly.pdbx_strand_id
1 'polypeptide(L)'
;MRLLVILLLLSCSSMAQQAEILIKNGRILDGTGNSWYYGDVAIGNGKIIHIGNLSKWTAKRTIDAKQQIVAPGFIDVHTHIEKDEKKHPEAANFIYDGVTTVITGNCGLSEADIDAYLTMVDSLRTSVNVAALIGHNDVRKAVMGTVQRDPTEEEMLQMEQLVEKAMKSGAVGMSTGLIYIPGTYSKTEEVVRLAKVTAKYQGVYASHMRDEGDSVVQAIEEALYIGKEAGLPVQISHFKLSGQQNWGRSKETIPMVIQARKNGLDVTIDQYPYTASSTSLSTLLPDWVLADGKDSINARLKRPAIRKEVKHYMLQKLAKRKLKHFSYPVVAYFEADTTLNGKSIEQVNLSKGNPHNATSEAEVIIQMMEQGGAGMVFHGMSEGDVKSIMQYPFNMFASDASIRIYKQGNPHPRGYGTNARILGKYVREEKVIGLEEAVRRMTSLPATKFKLKDRGLLLEGMAADIVIFNEQTVMDRSTFDQPHQYSSGFSYVLVNGQITVDEGQHNGTRAGRALRKSAE
;
A
#
# COMPACT_ATOMS: atom_id res chain seq x y z
N MET A 1 22.59 -81.73 -9.63
CA MET A 1 22.10 -80.55 -8.85
C MET A 1 22.34 -79.32 -9.70
N ARG A 2 21.28 -78.83 -10.39
CA ARG A 2 21.35 -77.59 -11.20
C ARG A 2 20.79 -76.48 -10.39
N LEU A 3 21.61 -75.48 -10.03
CA LEU A 3 21.20 -74.27 -9.31
C LEU A 3 20.47 -73.32 -10.30
N LEU A 4 19.21 -73.09 -10.12
CA LEU A 4 18.42 -72.10 -10.88
C LEU A 4 18.59 -70.75 -10.19
N VAL A 5 19.35 -69.84 -10.80
CA VAL A 5 19.47 -68.46 -10.35
C VAL A 5 18.28 -67.68 -10.94
N ILE A 6 17.27 -67.35 -10.09
CA ILE A 6 16.17 -66.44 -10.46
C ILE A 6 16.66 -65.00 -10.26
N LEU A 7 16.94 -64.31 -11.36
CA LEU A 7 17.16 -62.86 -11.38
C LEU A 7 15.78 -62.14 -11.19
N LEU A 8 15.49 -61.66 -10.00
CA LEU A 8 14.41 -60.71 -9.77
C LEU A 8 14.82 -59.35 -10.36
N LEU A 9 14.35 -59.04 -11.55
CA LEU A 9 14.34 -57.69 -12.11
C LEU A 9 13.33 -56.86 -11.30
N LEU A 10 13.82 -56.15 -10.30
CA LEU A 10 13.08 -55.03 -9.66
C LEU A 10 12.94 -53.94 -10.72
N SER A 11 11.82 -53.94 -11.44
CA SER A 11 11.38 -52.81 -12.23
C SER A 11 11.03 -51.68 -11.25
N CYS A 12 11.99 -50.80 -10.96
CA CYS A 12 11.68 -49.48 -10.39
C CYS A 12 10.79 -48.73 -11.40
N SER A 13 9.48 -48.91 -11.27
CA SER A 13 8.54 -48.00 -11.92
C SER A 13 8.83 -46.63 -11.34
N SER A 14 9.54 -45.81 -12.06
CA SER A 14 9.65 -44.37 -11.78
C SER A 14 8.22 -43.83 -11.86
N MET A 15 7.54 -43.75 -10.71
CA MET A 15 6.26 -43.08 -10.66
C MET A 15 6.52 -41.64 -11.10
N ALA A 16 5.92 -41.25 -12.21
CA ALA A 16 6.00 -39.87 -12.68
C ALA A 16 5.50 -38.96 -11.54
N GLN A 17 6.35 -38.06 -11.08
CA GLN A 17 5.97 -37.10 -10.04
C GLN A 17 4.85 -36.23 -10.60
N GLN A 18 3.75 -36.09 -9.82
CA GLN A 18 2.53 -35.41 -10.26
C GLN A 18 2.34 -34.12 -9.48
N ALA A 19 2.11 -33.03 -10.19
CA ALA A 19 1.73 -31.73 -9.65
C ALA A 19 0.24 -31.43 -9.91
N GLU A 20 -0.31 -30.44 -9.23
CA GLU A 20 -1.60 -29.87 -9.58
C GLU A 20 -1.44 -28.91 -10.76
N ILE A 21 -0.45 -28.02 -10.66
CA ILE A 21 -0.07 -27.08 -11.73
C ILE A 21 1.43 -27.23 -11.99
N LEU A 22 1.82 -27.21 -13.25
CA LEU A 22 3.20 -27.19 -13.70
C LEU A 22 3.41 -25.98 -14.62
N ILE A 23 4.25 -25.04 -14.17
CA ILE A 23 4.70 -23.90 -14.97
C ILE A 23 6.00 -24.31 -15.64
N LYS A 24 6.03 -24.29 -16.97
CA LYS A 24 7.19 -24.68 -17.80
C LYS A 24 7.80 -23.51 -18.54
N ASN A 25 9.07 -23.66 -18.91
CA ASN A 25 9.81 -22.74 -19.77
C ASN A 25 9.84 -21.31 -19.21
N GLY A 26 9.96 -21.14 -17.87
CA GLY A 26 10.03 -19.84 -17.21
C GLY A 26 11.46 -19.32 -17.09
N ARG A 27 11.62 -18.00 -17.05
CA ARG A 27 12.78 -17.35 -16.45
C ARG A 27 12.43 -17.03 -14.99
N ILE A 28 12.98 -17.85 -14.11
CA ILE A 28 12.69 -17.81 -12.67
C ILE A 28 13.44 -16.63 -12.04
N LEU A 29 12.70 -15.66 -11.55
CA LEU A 29 13.20 -14.53 -10.78
C LEU A 29 12.68 -14.69 -9.34
N ASP A 30 13.49 -15.34 -8.51
CA ASP A 30 13.07 -15.96 -7.26
C ASP A 30 12.72 -14.97 -6.11
N GLY A 31 12.90 -13.67 -6.33
CA GLY A 31 12.63 -12.62 -5.33
C GLY A 31 13.82 -12.30 -4.42
N THR A 32 14.95 -12.97 -4.55
CA THR A 32 16.15 -12.69 -3.73
C THR A 32 16.89 -11.42 -4.15
N GLY A 33 16.67 -10.93 -5.36
CA GLY A 33 17.46 -9.88 -6.00
C GLY A 33 18.62 -10.41 -6.85
N ASN A 34 18.79 -11.74 -6.93
CA ASN A 34 19.73 -12.38 -7.85
C ASN A 34 19.17 -12.42 -9.28
N SER A 35 20.07 -12.62 -10.26
CA SER A 35 19.69 -12.78 -11.67
C SER A 35 18.79 -13.98 -11.87
N TRP A 36 17.90 -13.91 -12.84
CA TRP A 36 17.00 -14.98 -13.23
C TRP A 36 17.75 -16.19 -13.84
N TYR A 37 17.12 -17.34 -13.79
CA TYR A 37 17.58 -18.59 -14.42
C TYR A 37 16.41 -19.32 -15.09
N TYR A 38 16.70 -20.19 -16.06
CA TYR A 38 15.67 -21.02 -16.68
C TYR A 38 15.23 -22.15 -15.74
N GLY A 39 13.94 -22.38 -15.64
CA GLY A 39 13.39 -23.46 -14.81
C GLY A 39 11.89 -23.62 -14.97
N ASP A 40 11.41 -24.73 -14.43
CA ASP A 40 10.00 -25.06 -14.28
C ASP A 40 9.61 -24.99 -12.80
N VAL A 41 8.32 -24.76 -12.49
CA VAL A 41 7.79 -24.73 -11.13
C VAL A 41 6.63 -25.70 -11.01
N ALA A 42 6.70 -26.64 -10.07
CA ALA A 42 5.62 -27.55 -9.72
C ALA A 42 4.87 -27.06 -8.48
N ILE A 43 3.55 -27.08 -8.54
CA ILE A 43 2.65 -26.61 -7.50
C ILE A 43 1.71 -27.75 -7.09
N GLY A 44 1.54 -27.92 -5.78
CA GLY A 44 0.61 -28.87 -5.18
C GLY A 44 0.18 -28.43 -3.78
N ASN A 45 -1.10 -28.61 -3.45
CA ASN A 45 -1.68 -28.22 -2.16
C ASN A 45 -1.43 -26.75 -1.79
N GLY A 46 -1.51 -25.86 -2.78
CA GLY A 46 -1.31 -24.42 -2.60
C GLY A 46 0.13 -23.99 -2.38
N LYS A 47 1.11 -24.87 -2.51
CA LYS A 47 2.53 -24.64 -2.27
C LYS A 47 3.38 -24.94 -3.48
N ILE A 48 4.55 -24.32 -3.54
CA ILE A 48 5.64 -24.71 -4.46
C ILE A 48 6.21 -26.01 -3.93
N ILE A 49 6.16 -27.10 -4.71
CA ILE A 49 6.63 -28.41 -4.31
C ILE A 49 8.01 -28.76 -4.93
N HIS A 50 8.33 -28.15 -6.07
CA HIS A 50 9.67 -28.29 -6.67
C HIS A 50 9.94 -27.19 -7.70
N ILE A 51 11.22 -26.82 -7.86
CA ILE A 51 11.71 -25.88 -8.88
C ILE A 51 12.94 -26.49 -9.55
N GLY A 52 12.97 -26.53 -10.89
CA GLY A 52 14.13 -27.04 -11.63
C GLY A 52 13.75 -27.56 -13.01
N ASN A 53 14.47 -28.60 -13.48
CA ASN A 53 14.11 -29.27 -14.72
C ASN A 53 13.04 -30.35 -14.45
N LEU A 54 11.81 -30.06 -14.79
CA LEU A 54 10.64 -30.90 -14.52
C LEU A 54 10.10 -31.60 -15.79
N SER A 55 10.98 -31.90 -16.76
CA SER A 55 10.59 -32.50 -18.04
C SER A 55 9.84 -33.85 -17.91
N LYS A 56 10.08 -34.61 -16.82
CA LYS A 56 9.43 -35.88 -16.53
C LYS A 56 8.19 -35.77 -15.65
N TRP A 57 7.85 -34.56 -15.18
CA TRP A 57 6.68 -34.34 -14.34
C TRP A 57 5.41 -34.22 -15.18
N THR A 58 4.29 -34.65 -14.59
CA THR A 58 2.94 -34.49 -15.13
C THR A 58 2.13 -33.59 -14.21
N ALA A 59 1.08 -32.94 -14.72
CA ALA A 59 0.19 -32.11 -13.92
C ALA A 59 -1.24 -32.15 -14.45
N LYS A 60 -2.21 -31.77 -13.60
CA LYS A 60 -3.60 -31.56 -14.01
C LYS A 60 -3.71 -30.35 -14.97
N ARG A 61 -2.93 -29.30 -14.73
CA ARG A 61 -2.82 -28.11 -15.57
C ARG A 61 -1.35 -27.80 -15.85
N THR A 62 -0.99 -27.61 -17.10
CA THR A 62 0.34 -27.11 -17.49
C THR A 62 0.18 -25.70 -18.06
N ILE A 63 1.03 -24.78 -17.59
CA ILE A 63 1.19 -23.41 -18.08
C ILE A 63 2.53 -23.31 -18.77
N ASP A 64 2.56 -22.94 -20.04
CA ASP A 64 3.80 -22.58 -20.71
C ASP A 64 4.07 -21.10 -20.48
N ALA A 65 5.10 -20.79 -19.71
CA ALA A 65 5.50 -19.41 -19.43
C ALA A 65 6.12 -18.70 -20.64
N LYS A 66 6.41 -19.42 -21.74
CA LYS A 66 6.93 -18.84 -23.00
C LYS A 66 8.15 -17.94 -22.77
N GLN A 67 9.05 -18.35 -21.90
CA GLN A 67 10.24 -17.59 -21.48
C GLN A 67 9.93 -16.21 -20.85
N GLN A 68 8.70 -15.99 -20.36
CA GLN A 68 8.38 -14.84 -19.55
C GLN A 68 8.98 -14.95 -18.15
N ILE A 69 9.01 -13.85 -17.42
CA ILE A 69 9.43 -13.83 -16.02
C ILE A 69 8.39 -14.57 -15.17
N VAL A 70 8.86 -15.51 -14.37
CA VAL A 70 8.08 -16.17 -13.30
C VAL A 70 8.66 -15.68 -11.98
N ALA A 71 7.87 -14.94 -11.22
CA ALA A 71 8.30 -14.30 -9.97
C ALA A 71 7.30 -14.58 -8.83
N PRO A 72 7.70 -14.38 -7.55
CA PRO A 72 6.73 -14.39 -6.46
C PRO A 72 5.64 -13.34 -6.69
N GLY A 73 4.43 -13.61 -6.23
CA GLY A 73 3.35 -12.65 -6.23
C GLY A 73 3.70 -11.38 -5.45
N PHE A 74 3.32 -10.22 -5.97
CA PHE A 74 3.69 -8.95 -5.37
C PHE A 74 2.93 -8.70 -4.06
N ILE A 75 3.61 -8.05 -3.11
CA ILE A 75 3.10 -7.69 -1.78
C ILE A 75 3.00 -6.18 -1.71
N ASP A 76 1.79 -5.65 -1.74
CA ASP A 76 1.53 -4.23 -1.55
C ASP A 76 1.45 -3.91 -0.05
N VAL A 77 2.43 -3.18 0.46
CA VAL A 77 2.57 -2.90 1.89
C VAL A 77 1.73 -1.73 2.38
N HIS A 78 1.04 -1.03 1.49
CA HIS A 78 0.29 0.15 1.84
C HIS A 78 -1.04 0.23 1.10
N THR A 79 -2.09 -0.25 1.75
CA THR A 79 -3.44 -0.26 1.18
C THR A 79 -4.50 0.18 2.19
N HIS A 80 -5.71 0.48 1.69
CA HIS A 80 -6.87 0.94 2.44
C HIS A 80 -8.12 0.21 1.93
N ILE A 81 -8.20 -1.12 2.15
CA ILE A 81 -9.26 -1.95 1.58
C ILE A 81 -10.42 -2.22 2.54
N GLU A 82 -10.32 -1.86 3.82
CA GLU A 82 -11.16 -2.31 4.94
C GLU A 82 -12.66 -2.09 4.76
N LYS A 83 -13.06 -1.23 3.83
CA LYS A 83 -14.48 -0.90 3.58
C LYS A 83 -15.00 -1.44 2.25
N ASP A 84 -14.11 -1.86 1.38
CA ASP A 84 -14.42 -2.14 -0.02
C ASP A 84 -14.49 -3.63 -0.33
N GLU A 85 -13.74 -4.48 0.40
CA GLU A 85 -13.62 -5.91 0.12
C GLU A 85 -14.93 -6.69 0.26
N LYS A 86 -15.86 -6.24 1.12
CA LYS A 86 -17.19 -6.86 1.24
C LYS A 86 -18.03 -6.71 -0.03
N LYS A 87 -17.84 -5.61 -0.75
CA LYS A 87 -18.57 -5.31 -1.97
C LYS A 87 -17.84 -5.77 -3.22
N HIS A 88 -16.51 -5.77 -3.17
CA HIS A 88 -15.62 -6.03 -4.30
C HIS A 88 -14.51 -7.01 -3.91
N PRO A 89 -14.85 -8.25 -3.50
CA PRO A 89 -13.86 -9.22 -3.01
C PRO A 89 -12.87 -9.69 -4.08
N GLU A 90 -13.17 -9.45 -5.35
CA GLU A 90 -12.26 -9.74 -6.47
C GLU A 90 -11.00 -8.88 -6.44
N ALA A 91 -11.03 -7.70 -5.81
CA ALA A 91 -9.91 -6.77 -5.72
C ALA A 91 -9.14 -6.61 -7.05
N ALA A 92 -9.90 -6.48 -8.15
CA ALA A 92 -9.41 -6.62 -9.52
C ALA A 92 -8.25 -5.66 -9.85
N ASN A 93 -8.29 -4.44 -9.32
CA ASN A 93 -7.23 -3.46 -9.54
C ASN A 93 -5.87 -3.92 -8.98
N PHE A 94 -5.83 -4.69 -7.89
CA PHE A 94 -4.60 -5.27 -7.33
C PHE A 94 -4.15 -6.49 -8.13
N ILE A 95 -5.06 -7.43 -8.39
CA ILE A 95 -4.74 -8.68 -9.09
C ILE A 95 -4.20 -8.41 -10.50
N TYR A 96 -4.80 -7.48 -11.26
CA TYR A 96 -4.31 -7.11 -12.60
C TYR A 96 -2.96 -6.38 -12.58
N ASP A 97 -2.50 -5.90 -11.43
CA ASP A 97 -1.17 -5.29 -11.24
C ASP A 97 -0.15 -6.27 -10.61
N GLY A 98 -0.50 -7.59 -10.58
CA GLY A 98 0.36 -8.65 -10.08
C GLY A 98 0.40 -8.79 -8.56
N VAL A 99 -0.44 -8.06 -7.83
CA VAL A 99 -0.50 -8.11 -6.37
C VAL A 99 -1.28 -9.34 -5.91
N THR A 100 -0.67 -10.16 -5.07
CA THR A 100 -1.28 -11.36 -4.48
C THR A 100 -1.51 -11.21 -2.97
N THR A 101 -0.85 -10.23 -2.36
CA THR A 101 -0.95 -9.95 -0.92
C THR A 101 -0.98 -8.45 -0.68
N VAL A 102 -1.87 -8.01 0.20
CA VAL A 102 -1.96 -6.61 0.63
C VAL A 102 -1.79 -6.52 2.13
N ILE A 103 -1.16 -5.41 2.58
CA ILE A 103 -1.12 -5.02 3.99
C ILE A 103 -1.99 -3.77 4.13
N THR A 104 -3.05 -3.89 4.91
CA THR A 104 -4.03 -2.83 5.14
C THR A 104 -3.99 -2.30 6.57
N GLY A 105 -4.84 -1.35 6.94
CA GLY A 105 -4.75 -0.71 8.25
C GLY A 105 -3.69 0.39 8.31
N ASN A 106 -3.35 0.99 7.18
CA ASN A 106 -2.32 2.03 7.07
C ASN A 106 -2.85 3.43 7.46
N CYS A 107 -1.95 4.39 7.62
CA CYS A 107 -2.24 5.79 7.94
C CYS A 107 -3.10 5.98 9.20
N GLY A 108 -2.98 5.09 10.17
CA GLY A 108 -3.73 5.13 11.42
C GLY A 108 -5.19 4.70 11.30
N LEU A 109 -5.62 4.24 10.12
CA LEU A 109 -6.98 3.81 9.82
C LEU A 109 -7.06 2.30 9.70
N SER A 110 -7.91 1.65 10.52
CA SER A 110 -8.15 0.20 10.48
C SER A 110 -9.53 -0.12 11.02
N GLU A 111 -9.95 -1.38 10.92
CA GLU A 111 -10.99 -1.86 11.81
C GLU A 111 -10.43 -1.97 13.25
N ALA A 112 -11.21 -1.55 14.24
CA ALA A 112 -10.78 -1.56 15.64
C ALA A 112 -10.66 -3.00 16.20
N ASP A 113 -11.48 -3.92 15.75
CA ASP A 113 -11.42 -5.34 16.08
C ASP A 113 -10.75 -6.13 14.93
N ILE A 114 -9.43 -6.27 15.02
CA ILE A 114 -8.62 -6.97 14.01
C ILE A 114 -9.00 -8.46 13.91
N ASP A 115 -9.40 -9.10 15.01
CA ASP A 115 -9.82 -10.50 14.95
C ASP A 115 -11.09 -10.71 14.14
N ALA A 116 -12.10 -9.90 14.43
CA ALA A 116 -13.34 -9.90 13.67
C ALA A 116 -13.10 -9.56 12.18
N TYR A 117 -12.23 -8.60 11.91
CA TYR A 117 -11.86 -8.21 10.55
C TYR A 117 -11.20 -9.37 9.79
N LEU A 118 -10.13 -9.96 10.33
CA LEU A 118 -9.42 -11.06 9.67
C LEU A 118 -10.29 -12.32 9.52
N THR A 119 -11.17 -12.58 10.49
CA THR A 119 -12.17 -13.68 10.40
C THR A 119 -13.18 -13.41 9.27
N MET A 120 -13.60 -12.17 9.10
CA MET A 120 -14.46 -11.76 8.00
C MET A 120 -13.75 -11.96 6.64
N VAL A 121 -12.48 -11.58 6.52
CA VAL A 121 -11.67 -11.80 5.31
C VAL A 121 -11.60 -13.28 4.94
N ASP A 122 -11.34 -14.17 5.90
CA ASP A 122 -11.32 -15.63 5.68
C ASP A 122 -12.66 -16.17 5.19
N SER A 123 -13.76 -15.66 5.76
CA SER A 123 -15.12 -16.06 5.37
C SER A 123 -15.52 -15.58 3.99
N LEU A 124 -15.12 -14.33 3.66
CA LEU A 124 -15.45 -13.67 2.40
C LEU A 124 -14.68 -14.27 1.21
N ARG A 125 -13.43 -14.68 1.44
CA ARG A 125 -12.46 -15.10 0.43
C ARG A 125 -12.27 -14.02 -0.65
N THR A 126 -11.30 -13.16 -0.44
CA THR A 126 -10.87 -12.17 -1.44
C THR A 126 -9.95 -12.82 -2.49
N SER A 127 -9.73 -12.16 -3.62
CA SER A 127 -8.74 -12.65 -4.59
C SER A 127 -7.30 -12.44 -4.12
N VAL A 128 -7.03 -11.53 -3.18
CA VAL A 128 -5.71 -11.29 -2.58
C VAL A 128 -5.65 -11.78 -1.14
N ASN A 129 -4.46 -12.14 -0.65
CA ASN A 129 -4.22 -12.35 0.77
C ASN A 129 -4.20 -11.00 1.50
N VAL A 130 -4.64 -10.97 2.75
CA VAL A 130 -4.75 -9.74 3.54
C VAL A 130 -4.05 -9.90 4.88
N ALA A 131 -3.07 -9.06 5.16
CA ALA A 131 -2.53 -8.81 6.50
C ALA A 131 -2.98 -7.42 6.98
N ALA A 132 -3.11 -7.22 8.29
CA ALA A 132 -3.62 -5.97 8.84
C ALA A 132 -2.69 -5.36 9.89
N LEU A 133 -2.58 -4.02 9.85
CA LEU A 133 -2.05 -3.19 10.93
C LEU A 133 -3.21 -2.72 11.80
N ILE A 134 -2.95 -2.46 13.11
CA ILE A 134 -3.88 -1.70 13.95
C ILE A 134 -3.62 -0.20 13.79
N GLY A 135 -4.66 0.57 13.48
CA GLY A 135 -4.57 2.01 13.26
C GLY A 135 -4.67 2.82 14.55
N HIS A 136 -3.65 3.60 14.88
CA HIS A 136 -3.63 4.49 16.06
C HIS A 136 -4.80 5.47 16.07
N ASN A 137 -5.16 6.07 14.92
CA ASN A 137 -6.23 7.06 14.84
C ASN A 137 -7.59 6.44 15.23
N ASP A 138 -7.86 5.20 14.79
CA ASP A 138 -9.11 4.53 15.15
C ASP A 138 -9.07 3.98 16.59
N VAL A 139 -7.92 3.54 17.11
CA VAL A 139 -7.73 3.24 18.52
C VAL A 139 -8.02 4.48 19.39
N ARG A 140 -7.42 5.63 19.05
CA ARG A 140 -7.67 6.89 19.75
C ARG A 140 -9.13 7.32 19.64
N LYS A 141 -9.73 7.21 18.46
CA LYS A 141 -11.14 7.54 18.22
C LYS A 141 -12.09 6.64 19.01
N ALA A 142 -11.78 5.36 19.16
CA ALA A 142 -12.61 4.42 19.93
C ALA A 142 -12.66 4.77 21.42
N VAL A 143 -11.58 5.34 21.96
CA VAL A 143 -11.49 5.69 23.39
C VAL A 143 -11.88 7.14 23.67
N MET A 144 -11.43 8.06 22.83
CA MET A 144 -11.55 9.51 23.07
C MET A 144 -12.44 10.26 22.09
N GLY A 145 -12.88 9.63 20.99
CA GLY A 145 -13.50 10.35 19.88
C GLY A 145 -12.50 11.22 19.10
N THR A 146 -12.95 12.39 18.66
CA THR A 146 -12.13 13.32 17.85
C THR A 146 -11.79 14.62 18.60
N VAL A 147 -11.72 14.54 19.91
CA VAL A 147 -11.42 15.70 20.78
C VAL A 147 -9.94 16.08 20.70
N GLN A 148 -9.70 17.41 20.75
CA GLN A 148 -8.34 17.97 20.71
C GLN A 148 -7.80 18.15 22.14
N ARG A 149 -7.37 17.07 22.77
CA ARG A 149 -6.67 17.08 24.08
C ARG A 149 -5.80 15.85 24.25
N ASP A 150 -4.92 15.87 25.23
CA ASP A 150 -4.16 14.68 25.64
C ASP A 150 -5.08 13.63 26.30
N PRO A 151 -4.77 12.34 26.19
CA PRO A 151 -5.47 11.27 26.93
C PRO A 151 -5.20 11.37 28.41
N THR A 152 -6.17 10.97 29.25
CA THR A 152 -5.92 10.64 30.64
C THR A 152 -5.14 9.32 30.73
N GLU A 153 -4.59 9.02 31.92
CA GLU A 153 -3.88 7.73 32.10
C GLU A 153 -4.80 6.52 31.91
N GLU A 154 -6.07 6.63 32.31
CA GLU A 154 -7.06 5.57 32.08
C GLU A 154 -7.35 5.36 30.59
N GLU A 155 -7.55 6.45 29.84
CA GLU A 155 -7.75 6.41 28.38
C GLU A 155 -6.51 5.83 27.68
N MET A 156 -5.31 6.19 28.16
CA MET A 156 -4.07 5.65 27.61
C MET A 156 -3.96 4.14 27.82
N LEU A 157 -4.30 3.64 29.02
CA LEU A 157 -4.34 2.19 29.31
C LEU A 157 -5.37 1.46 28.44
N GLN A 158 -6.53 2.07 28.19
CA GLN A 158 -7.55 1.50 27.27
C GLN A 158 -7.01 1.40 25.84
N MET A 159 -6.31 2.42 25.35
CA MET A 159 -5.68 2.37 24.03
C MET A 159 -4.60 1.29 23.95
N GLU A 160 -3.75 1.15 24.99
CA GLU A 160 -2.75 0.08 25.09
C GLU A 160 -3.39 -1.31 25.02
N GLN A 161 -4.51 -1.53 25.72
CA GLN A 161 -5.26 -2.79 25.69
C GLN A 161 -5.82 -3.12 24.31
N LEU A 162 -6.33 -2.10 23.57
CA LEU A 162 -6.81 -2.30 22.20
C LEU A 162 -5.67 -2.70 21.25
N VAL A 163 -4.52 -2.03 21.35
CA VAL A 163 -3.33 -2.40 20.56
C VAL A 163 -2.86 -3.81 20.91
N GLU A 164 -2.80 -4.14 22.20
CA GLU A 164 -2.41 -5.48 22.65
C GLU A 164 -3.36 -6.56 22.14
N LYS A 165 -4.69 -6.34 22.23
CA LYS A 165 -5.70 -7.25 21.68
C LYS A 165 -5.48 -7.46 20.17
N ALA A 166 -5.27 -6.40 19.42
CA ALA A 166 -5.04 -6.49 17.98
C ALA A 166 -3.78 -7.29 17.63
N MET A 167 -2.67 -7.05 18.36
CA MET A 167 -1.42 -7.80 18.15
C MET A 167 -1.59 -9.28 18.47
N LYS A 168 -2.28 -9.64 19.56
CA LYS A 168 -2.63 -11.04 19.89
C LYS A 168 -3.52 -11.70 18.84
N SER A 169 -4.36 -10.94 18.16
CA SER A 169 -5.23 -11.41 17.08
C SER A 169 -4.51 -11.61 15.74
N GLY A 170 -3.23 -11.27 15.66
CA GLY A 170 -2.40 -11.51 14.48
C GLY A 170 -2.16 -10.27 13.61
N ALA A 171 -2.35 -9.05 14.14
CA ALA A 171 -1.90 -7.83 13.45
C ALA A 171 -0.38 -7.88 13.20
N VAL A 172 0.06 -7.39 12.04
CA VAL A 172 1.49 -7.37 11.68
C VAL A 172 2.24 -6.17 12.27
N GLY A 173 1.51 -5.23 12.88
CA GLY A 173 2.07 -4.04 13.51
C GLY A 173 1.02 -2.98 13.77
N MET A 174 1.48 -1.75 14.04
CA MET A 174 0.67 -0.56 14.26
C MET A 174 0.97 0.51 13.21
N SER A 175 -0.03 1.25 12.78
CA SER A 175 0.14 2.41 11.92
C SER A 175 -0.31 3.71 12.57
N THR A 176 0.26 4.84 12.13
CA THR A 176 -0.20 6.19 12.46
C THR A 176 -0.50 6.99 11.21
N GLY A 177 -1.44 7.94 11.34
CA GLY A 177 -1.68 8.99 10.36
C GLY A 177 -1.67 10.33 11.07
N LEU A 178 -0.46 10.87 11.32
CA LEU A 178 -0.26 12.03 12.19
C LEU A 178 -0.67 13.36 11.55
N ILE A 179 -1.07 13.36 10.29
CA ILE A 179 -1.71 14.49 9.60
C ILE A 179 -3.25 14.45 9.71
N TYR A 180 -3.82 13.29 10.08
CA TYR A 180 -5.27 13.10 10.11
C TYR A 180 -5.83 13.20 11.53
N ILE A 181 -7.09 13.67 11.63
CA ILE A 181 -7.84 13.70 12.89
C ILE A 181 -8.26 12.26 13.27
N PRO A 182 -8.09 11.82 14.53
CA PRO A 182 -7.54 12.56 15.67
C PRO A 182 -6.02 12.39 15.89
N GLY A 183 -5.29 11.68 15.02
CA GLY A 183 -3.86 11.42 15.18
C GLY A 183 -3.01 12.69 15.23
N THR A 184 -3.41 13.77 14.54
CA THR A 184 -2.69 15.06 14.56
C THR A 184 -2.65 15.71 15.95
N TYR A 185 -3.57 15.35 16.84
CA TYR A 185 -3.63 15.86 18.21
C TYR A 185 -2.73 15.11 19.20
N SER A 186 -2.22 13.94 18.79
CA SER A 186 -1.36 13.13 19.65
C SER A 186 0.04 13.71 19.79
N LYS A 187 0.59 13.61 20.99
CA LYS A 187 2.00 13.85 21.25
C LYS A 187 2.82 12.61 20.89
N THR A 188 4.11 12.82 20.66
CA THR A 188 5.04 11.73 20.32
C THR A 188 5.09 10.65 21.41
N GLU A 189 4.99 11.05 22.69
CA GLU A 189 5.00 10.15 23.85
C GLU A 189 3.82 9.17 23.86
N GLU A 190 2.63 9.61 23.44
CA GLU A 190 1.46 8.75 23.28
C GLU A 190 1.75 7.64 22.27
N VAL A 191 2.30 8.01 21.10
CA VAL A 191 2.64 7.05 20.04
C VAL A 191 3.74 6.09 20.50
N VAL A 192 4.76 6.59 21.22
CA VAL A 192 5.83 5.75 21.79
C VAL A 192 5.26 4.69 22.75
N ARG A 193 4.30 5.05 23.62
CA ARG A 193 3.67 4.09 24.53
C ARG A 193 2.98 2.97 23.78
N LEU A 194 2.19 3.28 22.78
CA LEU A 194 1.48 2.28 21.95
C LEU A 194 2.45 1.45 21.09
N ALA A 195 3.50 2.08 20.57
CA ALA A 195 4.56 1.40 19.84
C ALA A 195 5.32 0.39 20.72
N LYS A 196 5.55 0.70 22.00
CA LYS A 196 6.13 -0.25 22.96
C LYS A 196 5.25 -1.49 23.19
N VAL A 197 3.92 -1.34 23.17
CA VAL A 197 3.00 -2.50 23.19
C VAL A 197 3.19 -3.33 21.93
N THR A 198 3.22 -2.69 20.75
CA THR A 198 3.44 -3.35 19.46
C THR A 198 4.78 -4.10 19.41
N ALA A 199 5.84 -3.52 20.00
CA ALA A 199 7.17 -4.11 20.05
C ALA A 199 7.22 -5.43 20.82
N LYS A 200 6.44 -5.59 21.92
CA LYS A 200 6.33 -6.84 22.68
C LYS A 200 5.94 -8.03 21.81
N TYR A 201 5.18 -7.77 20.75
CA TYR A 201 4.72 -8.74 19.77
C TYR A 201 5.54 -8.71 18.47
N GLN A 202 6.72 -8.08 18.49
CA GLN A 202 7.62 -7.96 17.34
C GLN A 202 6.93 -7.36 16.09
N GLY A 203 5.97 -6.47 16.26
CA GLY A 203 5.27 -5.78 15.18
C GLY A 203 6.11 -4.69 14.52
N VAL A 204 5.59 -4.11 13.44
CA VAL A 204 6.18 -2.99 12.71
C VAL A 204 5.43 -1.70 13.07
N TYR A 205 6.12 -0.58 13.14
CA TYR A 205 5.53 0.75 13.20
C TYR A 205 5.53 1.38 11.80
N ALA A 206 4.36 1.57 11.20
CA ALA A 206 4.19 2.23 9.91
C ALA A 206 3.63 3.65 10.10
N SER A 207 4.26 4.67 9.52
CA SER A 207 3.90 6.05 9.78
C SER A 207 3.60 6.86 8.51
N HIS A 208 2.34 7.28 8.34
CA HIS A 208 2.06 8.51 7.63
C HIS A 208 2.49 9.66 8.55
N MET A 209 3.59 10.28 8.22
CA MET A 209 4.25 11.29 9.05
C MET A 209 3.37 12.52 9.28
N ARG A 210 3.71 13.32 10.27
CA ARG A 210 3.00 14.55 10.65
C ARG A 210 3.03 15.62 9.56
N ASP A 211 4.11 15.67 8.77
CA ASP A 211 4.27 16.59 7.64
C ASP A 211 5.15 15.94 6.57
N GLU A 212 4.77 16.08 5.30
CA GLU A 212 5.51 15.57 4.15
C GLU A 212 6.02 16.71 3.25
N GLY A 213 6.00 17.92 3.77
CA GLY A 213 6.36 19.16 3.10
C GLY A 213 7.38 19.98 3.86
N ASP A 214 6.95 21.11 4.40
CA ASP A 214 7.86 22.13 4.97
C ASP A 214 8.61 21.62 6.21
N SER A 215 7.96 20.79 7.06
CA SER A 215 8.52 20.19 8.28
C SER A 215 8.87 18.71 8.11
N VAL A 216 9.14 18.26 6.89
CA VAL A 216 9.42 16.83 6.60
C VAL A 216 10.60 16.27 7.39
N VAL A 217 11.64 17.08 7.64
CA VAL A 217 12.82 16.64 8.42
C VAL A 217 12.41 16.29 9.84
N GLN A 218 11.68 17.17 10.52
CA GLN A 218 11.18 16.95 11.88
C GLN A 218 10.23 15.76 11.94
N ALA A 219 9.40 15.58 10.92
CA ALA A 219 8.49 14.44 10.84
C ALA A 219 9.22 13.09 10.66
N ILE A 220 10.31 13.07 9.89
CA ILE A 220 11.20 11.91 9.80
C ILE A 220 11.89 11.64 11.14
N GLU A 221 12.43 12.67 11.79
CA GLU A 221 13.06 12.56 13.11
C GLU A 221 12.07 11.99 14.15
N GLU A 222 10.81 12.44 14.15
CA GLU A 222 9.74 11.91 15.03
C GLU A 222 9.51 10.41 14.77
N ALA A 223 9.37 9.98 13.51
CA ALA A 223 9.14 8.58 13.18
C ALA A 223 10.33 7.68 13.58
N LEU A 224 11.56 8.14 13.35
CA LEU A 224 12.79 7.44 13.75
C LEU A 224 12.93 7.37 15.29
N TYR A 225 12.60 8.46 15.97
CA TYR A 225 12.61 8.53 17.45
C TYR A 225 11.62 7.53 18.06
N ILE A 226 10.38 7.47 17.55
CA ILE A 226 9.37 6.51 18.01
C ILE A 226 9.89 5.07 17.87
N GLY A 227 10.46 4.72 16.73
CA GLY A 227 11.01 3.39 16.49
C GLY A 227 12.15 3.04 17.44
N LYS A 228 13.07 3.97 17.65
CA LYS A 228 14.22 3.82 18.56
C LYS A 228 13.77 3.64 20.01
N GLU A 229 12.90 4.53 20.49
CA GLU A 229 12.43 4.50 21.90
C GLU A 229 11.54 3.30 22.21
N ALA A 230 10.80 2.81 21.22
CA ALA A 230 9.96 1.62 21.39
C ALA A 230 10.69 0.31 21.06
N GLY A 231 11.85 0.36 20.43
CA GLY A 231 12.65 -0.83 20.08
C GLY A 231 12.01 -1.71 19.02
N LEU A 232 11.38 -1.11 17.97
CA LEU A 232 10.73 -1.86 16.90
C LEU A 232 11.10 -1.34 15.50
N PRO A 233 10.94 -2.20 14.44
CA PRO A 233 11.15 -1.79 13.06
C PRO A 233 10.20 -0.67 12.63
N VAL A 234 10.71 0.28 11.85
CA VAL A 234 9.97 1.43 11.32
C VAL A 234 9.76 1.27 9.81
N GLN A 235 8.58 1.60 9.34
CA GLN A 235 8.28 1.89 7.94
C GLN A 235 7.76 3.31 7.83
N ILE A 236 8.43 4.16 7.05
CA ILE A 236 7.90 5.48 6.73
C ILE A 236 7.07 5.33 5.46
N SER A 237 5.77 5.57 5.60
CA SER A 237 4.76 5.35 4.57
C SER A 237 4.89 6.37 3.43
N HIS A 238 4.65 5.90 2.18
CA HIS A 238 4.56 6.71 0.95
C HIS A 238 5.52 7.91 0.93
N PHE A 239 6.81 7.64 1.16
CA PHE A 239 7.86 8.62 1.32
C PHE A 239 7.92 9.60 0.15
N LYS A 240 7.69 10.87 0.41
CA LYS A 240 7.62 11.91 -0.61
C LYS A 240 7.98 13.30 -0.09
N LEU A 241 8.21 14.22 -1.02
CA LEU A 241 8.38 15.65 -0.78
C LEU A 241 7.20 16.38 -1.42
N SER A 242 6.33 16.96 -0.60
CA SER A 242 5.08 17.58 -1.02
C SER A 242 5.23 19.10 -1.18
N GLY A 243 4.81 19.64 -2.33
CA GLY A 243 4.89 21.07 -2.65
C GLY A 243 6.18 21.46 -3.38
N GLN A 244 6.04 22.33 -4.39
CA GLN A 244 7.14 22.72 -5.28
C GLN A 244 8.34 23.31 -4.52
N GLN A 245 8.10 24.02 -3.42
CA GLN A 245 9.15 24.61 -2.57
C GLN A 245 10.04 23.55 -1.90
N ASN A 246 9.59 22.30 -1.84
CA ASN A 246 10.30 21.18 -1.21
C ASN A 246 10.96 20.24 -2.23
N TRP A 247 10.83 20.49 -3.53
CA TRP A 247 11.44 19.65 -4.55
C TRP A 247 12.95 19.59 -4.43
N GLY A 248 13.53 18.42 -4.62
CA GLY A 248 14.96 18.15 -4.51
C GLY A 248 15.45 17.86 -3.08
N ARG A 249 14.59 17.95 -2.06
CA ARG A 249 14.96 17.64 -0.66
C ARG A 249 15.11 16.15 -0.38
N SER A 250 14.82 15.27 -1.36
CA SER A 250 15.21 13.86 -1.26
C SER A 250 16.70 13.65 -0.97
N LYS A 251 17.55 14.59 -1.42
CA LYS A 251 18.99 14.63 -1.11
C LYS A 251 19.29 14.86 0.38
N GLU A 252 18.37 15.46 1.12
CA GLU A 252 18.45 15.68 2.57
C GLU A 252 17.81 14.52 3.34
N THR A 253 16.62 14.09 2.91
CA THR A 253 15.78 13.15 3.67
C THR A 253 16.22 11.69 3.56
N ILE A 254 16.69 11.23 2.38
CA ILE A 254 17.21 9.85 2.22
C ILE A 254 18.44 9.58 3.10
N PRO A 255 19.45 10.47 3.21
CA PRO A 255 20.56 10.29 4.13
C PRO A 255 20.16 10.09 5.59
N MET A 256 19.07 10.71 6.05
CA MET A 256 18.55 10.50 7.42
C MET A 256 18.15 9.06 7.66
N VAL A 257 17.39 8.46 6.73
CA VAL A 257 16.98 7.06 6.79
C VAL A 257 18.17 6.11 6.71
N ILE A 258 19.14 6.41 5.82
CA ILE A 258 20.38 5.64 5.69
C ILE A 258 21.17 5.68 7.00
N GLN A 259 21.30 6.86 7.62
CA GLN A 259 22.02 7.01 8.88
C GLN A 259 21.33 6.27 10.04
N ALA A 260 20.01 6.31 10.10
CA ALA A 260 19.25 5.55 11.10
C ALA A 260 19.50 4.04 10.98
N ARG A 261 19.53 3.50 9.75
CA ARG A 261 19.91 2.08 9.52
C ARG A 261 21.34 1.78 9.92
N LYS A 262 22.31 2.65 9.57
CA LYS A 262 23.70 2.48 10.01
C LYS A 262 23.83 2.45 11.54
N ASN A 263 22.96 3.15 12.23
CA ASN A 263 22.89 3.19 13.70
C ASN A 263 22.10 2.01 14.29
N GLY A 264 21.72 1.01 13.47
CA GLY A 264 21.08 -0.23 13.91
C GLY A 264 19.55 -0.22 13.95
N LEU A 265 18.87 0.88 13.59
CA LEU A 265 17.41 0.89 13.49
C LEU A 265 16.96 0.25 12.16
N ASP A 266 16.10 -0.77 12.23
CA ASP A 266 15.51 -1.35 11.02
C ASP A 266 14.45 -0.41 10.43
N VAL A 267 14.86 0.45 9.49
CA VAL A 267 14.00 1.42 8.80
C VAL A 267 13.84 1.03 7.34
N THR A 268 12.60 0.94 6.88
CA THR A 268 12.21 0.88 5.47
C THR A 268 11.33 2.08 5.14
N ILE A 269 11.21 2.39 3.86
CA ILE A 269 10.21 3.33 3.35
C ILE A 269 9.35 2.61 2.32
N ASP A 270 8.18 3.15 1.99
CA ASP A 270 7.44 2.73 0.80
C ASP A 270 7.12 3.93 -0.10
N GLN A 271 6.81 3.65 -1.36
CA GLN A 271 6.61 4.66 -2.38
C GLN A 271 5.69 4.18 -3.49
N TYR A 272 4.82 5.06 -4.00
CA TYR A 272 4.16 4.90 -5.30
C TYR A 272 4.88 5.74 -6.37
N PRO A 273 4.93 5.26 -7.64
CA PRO A 273 5.76 5.87 -8.70
C PRO A 273 5.02 6.98 -9.47
N TYR A 274 4.46 7.97 -8.77
CA TYR A 274 3.69 9.07 -9.36
C TYR A 274 4.03 10.41 -8.73
N THR A 275 3.74 11.51 -9.45
CA THR A 275 4.05 12.89 -9.06
C THR A 275 2.90 13.63 -8.39
N ALA A 276 1.86 12.90 -7.97
CA ALA A 276 0.75 13.42 -7.20
C ALA A 276 0.44 12.51 -6.01
N SER A 277 -0.20 13.04 -4.99
CA SER A 277 -0.76 12.28 -3.86
C SER A 277 -2.28 12.26 -3.93
N SER A 278 -2.94 11.43 -3.11
CA SER A 278 -4.39 11.42 -3.01
C SER A 278 -4.82 11.30 -1.56
N THR A 279 -5.66 12.23 -1.11
CA THR A 279 -6.23 12.25 0.23
C THR A 279 -7.50 13.12 0.29
N SER A 280 -8.00 13.43 1.48
CA SER A 280 -9.21 14.22 1.69
C SER A 280 -9.00 15.71 1.42
N LEU A 281 -10.06 16.39 0.91
CA LEU A 281 -10.13 17.85 0.80
C LEU A 281 -9.90 18.55 2.14
N SER A 282 -10.25 17.90 3.26
CA SER A 282 -10.11 18.45 4.62
C SER A 282 -8.67 18.81 4.98
N THR A 283 -7.65 18.19 4.34
CA THR A 283 -6.23 18.51 4.59
C THR A 283 -5.81 19.93 4.16
N LEU A 284 -6.69 20.64 3.44
CA LEU A 284 -6.50 22.05 3.12
C LEU A 284 -6.91 22.98 4.26
N LEU A 285 -7.72 22.51 5.22
CA LEU A 285 -8.23 23.29 6.35
C LEU A 285 -7.29 23.18 7.56
N PRO A 286 -7.32 24.15 8.48
CA PRO A 286 -6.59 24.04 9.73
C PRO A 286 -7.21 22.98 10.66
N ASP A 287 -6.37 22.22 11.39
CA ASP A 287 -6.78 21.06 12.19
C ASP A 287 -7.83 21.40 13.26
N TRP A 288 -7.72 22.58 13.88
CA TRP A 288 -8.65 23.00 14.93
C TRP A 288 -10.10 23.15 14.43
N VAL A 289 -10.29 23.43 13.12
CA VAL A 289 -11.65 23.50 12.53
C VAL A 289 -12.28 22.11 12.45
N LEU A 290 -11.45 21.07 12.29
CA LEU A 290 -11.85 19.69 12.03
C LEU A 290 -12.12 18.88 13.33
N ALA A 291 -11.94 19.47 14.51
CA ALA A 291 -12.19 18.81 15.79
C ALA A 291 -13.68 18.54 16.04
N ASP A 292 -13.97 17.59 16.92
CA ASP A 292 -15.28 17.27 17.50
C ASP A 292 -16.37 16.79 16.51
N GLY A 293 -15.95 16.31 15.32
CA GLY A 293 -16.84 15.68 14.35
C GLY A 293 -17.61 16.62 13.42
N LYS A 294 -18.38 16.03 12.51
CA LYS A 294 -19.00 16.70 11.35
C LYS A 294 -19.89 17.88 11.73
N ASP A 295 -20.72 17.73 12.75
CA ASP A 295 -21.66 18.79 13.15
C ASP A 295 -20.92 20.01 13.71
N SER A 296 -19.87 19.79 14.49
CA SER A 296 -19.01 20.85 15.02
C SER A 296 -18.24 21.57 13.91
N ILE A 297 -17.72 20.82 12.93
CA ILE A 297 -17.08 21.39 11.73
C ILE A 297 -18.06 22.29 10.99
N ASN A 298 -19.27 21.81 10.69
CA ASN A 298 -20.29 22.59 9.99
C ASN A 298 -20.73 23.83 10.78
N ALA A 299 -20.88 23.71 12.10
CA ALA A 299 -21.22 24.84 12.96
C ALA A 299 -20.10 25.90 12.97
N ARG A 300 -18.83 25.51 12.97
CA ARG A 300 -17.68 26.42 12.86
C ARG A 300 -17.64 27.11 11.50
N LEU A 301 -17.75 26.36 10.40
CA LEU A 301 -17.67 26.90 9.04
C LEU A 301 -18.82 27.88 8.71
N LYS A 302 -19.99 27.78 9.36
CA LYS A 302 -21.08 28.75 9.24
C LYS A 302 -20.79 30.09 9.89
N ARG A 303 -19.82 30.20 10.81
CA ARG A 303 -19.48 31.45 11.49
C ARG A 303 -18.64 32.36 10.59
N PRO A 304 -19.05 33.61 10.27
CA PRO A 304 -18.32 34.44 9.32
C PRO A 304 -16.87 34.75 9.72
N ALA A 305 -16.60 34.95 11.01
CA ALA A 305 -15.24 35.17 11.52
C ALA A 305 -14.32 33.96 11.29
N ILE A 306 -14.79 32.74 11.63
CA ILE A 306 -14.06 31.49 11.42
C ILE A 306 -13.86 31.26 9.92
N ARG A 307 -14.87 31.45 9.11
CA ARG A 307 -14.79 31.30 7.65
C ARG A 307 -13.71 32.23 7.04
N LYS A 308 -13.61 33.46 7.54
CA LYS A 308 -12.54 34.39 7.15
C LYS A 308 -11.16 33.88 7.54
N GLU A 309 -11.01 33.38 8.76
CA GLU A 309 -9.75 32.82 9.26
C GLU A 309 -9.30 31.56 8.47
N VAL A 310 -10.22 30.64 8.20
CA VAL A 310 -9.98 29.45 7.38
C VAL A 310 -9.53 29.82 5.96
N LYS A 311 -10.20 30.79 5.33
CA LYS A 311 -9.77 31.30 4.02
C LYS A 311 -8.38 31.90 4.08
N HIS A 312 -8.09 32.71 5.09
CA HIS A 312 -6.76 33.29 5.27
C HIS A 312 -5.67 32.21 5.39
N TYR A 313 -5.90 31.18 6.20
CA TYR A 313 -5.00 30.03 6.34
C TYR A 313 -4.73 29.33 5.00
N MET A 314 -5.79 29.02 4.23
CA MET A 314 -5.65 28.38 2.92
C MET A 314 -4.87 29.24 1.93
N LEU A 315 -5.11 30.57 1.92
CA LEU A 315 -4.40 31.50 1.06
C LEU A 315 -2.90 31.63 1.44
N GLN A 316 -2.59 31.59 2.74
CA GLN A 316 -1.19 31.56 3.20
C GLN A 316 -0.46 30.27 2.74
N LYS A 317 -1.12 29.10 2.84
CA LYS A 317 -0.58 27.83 2.33
C LYS A 317 -0.39 27.87 0.81
N LEU A 318 -1.32 28.45 0.07
CA LEU A 318 -1.21 28.61 -1.38
C LEU A 318 -0.02 29.50 -1.76
N ALA A 319 0.14 30.64 -1.06
CA ALA A 319 1.27 31.56 -1.26
C ALA A 319 2.64 30.93 -0.98
N LYS A 320 2.76 30.11 0.09
CA LYS A 320 3.97 29.32 0.38
C LYS A 320 4.32 28.36 -0.77
N ARG A 321 3.33 27.78 -1.43
CA ARG A 321 3.50 26.95 -2.64
C ARG A 321 3.87 27.76 -3.89
N LYS A 322 3.90 29.10 -3.81
CA LYS A 322 4.11 30.04 -4.93
C LYS A 322 3.07 29.88 -6.05
N LEU A 323 1.86 29.51 -5.70
CA LEU A 323 0.73 29.35 -6.61
C LEU A 323 -0.26 30.51 -6.48
N LYS A 324 -0.92 30.87 -7.59
CA LYS A 324 -1.94 31.93 -7.63
C LYS A 324 -3.35 31.38 -7.47
N HIS A 325 -3.57 30.10 -7.84
CA HIS A 325 -4.86 29.43 -7.89
C HIS A 325 -4.76 28.03 -7.29
N PHE A 326 -5.90 27.49 -6.79
CA PHE A 326 -6.02 26.10 -6.36
C PHE A 326 -6.21 25.16 -7.57
N SER A 327 -5.26 25.20 -8.51
CA SER A 327 -5.21 24.32 -9.69
C SER A 327 -4.63 22.95 -9.40
N TYR A 328 -3.85 22.79 -8.32
CA TYR A 328 -3.17 21.56 -7.96
C TYR A 328 -4.05 20.51 -7.25
N PRO A 329 -5.13 20.86 -6.49
CA PRO A 329 -6.08 19.90 -5.96
C PRO A 329 -7.17 19.62 -7.00
N VAL A 330 -7.26 18.36 -7.44
CA VAL A 330 -8.23 17.87 -8.41
C VAL A 330 -9.21 16.93 -7.71
N VAL A 331 -10.50 17.06 -7.96
CA VAL A 331 -11.55 16.25 -7.35
C VAL A 331 -11.46 14.81 -7.86
N ALA A 332 -11.15 13.86 -6.99
CA ALA A 332 -11.18 12.43 -7.30
C ALA A 332 -12.60 11.87 -7.20
N TYR A 333 -13.29 12.20 -6.12
CA TYR A 333 -14.67 11.79 -5.91
C TYR A 333 -15.38 12.77 -4.97
N PHE A 334 -16.51 13.31 -5.43
CA PHE A 334 -17.38 14.17 -4.64
C PHE A 334 -18.81 13.66 -4.74
N GLU A 335 -19.31 13.09 -3.65
CA GLU A 335 -20.59 12.39 -3.62
C GLU A 335 -21.79 13.35 -3.88
N ALA A 336 -21.71 14.59 -3.37
CA ALA A 336 -22.78 15.56 -3.51
C ALA A 336 -22.97 16.06 -4.96
N ASP A 337 -21.89 16.03 -5.78
CA ASP A 337 -21.95 16.39 -7.20
C ASP A 337 -20.83 15.70 -7.98
N THR A 338 -21.12 14.54 -8.54
CA THR A 338 -20.15 13.73 -9.31
C THR A 338 -19.73 14.37 -10.63
N THR A 339 -20.42 15.41 -11.12
CA THR A 339 -20.03 16.14 -12.34
C THR A 339 -18.75 16.97 -12.15
N LEU A 340 -18.32 17.14 -10.90
CA LEU A 340 -17.10 17.85 -10.53
C LEU A 340 -15.86 16.94 -10.53
N ASN A 341 -16.03 15.62 -10.60
CA ASN A 341 -14.91 14.69 -10.62
C ASN A 341 -13.99 14.97 -11.83
N GLY A 342 -12.68 14.95 -11.60
CA GLY A 342 -11.65 15.29 -12.58
C GLY A 342 -11.37 16.79 -12.75
N LYS A 343 -12.14 17.68 -12.11
CA LYS A 343 -11.91 19.13 -12.17
C LYS A 343 -11.03 19.59 -11.01
N SER A 344 -10.12 20.54 -11.26
CA SER A 344 -9.41 21.24 -10.19
C SER A 344 -10.38 22.17 -9.44
N ILE A 345 -10.01 22.58 -8.22
CA ILE A 345 -10.82 23.57 -7.47
C ILE A 345 -10.96 24.89 -8.23
N GLU A 346 -9.92 25.34 -8.94
CA GLU A 346 -9.99 26.47 -9.86
C GLU A 346 -11.06 26.27 -10.93
N GLN A 347 -11.07 25.11 -11.60
CA GLN A 347 -12.08 24.78 -12.63
C GLN A 347 -13.49 24.65 -12.03
N VAL A 348 -13.63 24.09 -10.84
CA VAL A 348 -14.91 24.05 -10.12
C VAL A 348 -15.42 25.47 -9.84
N ASN A 349 -14.55 26.37 -9.38
CA ASN A 349 -14.88 27.77 -9.13
C ASN A 349 -15.40 28.46 -10.41
N LEU A 350 -14.68 28.30 -11.51
CA LEU A 350 -15.06 28.89 -12.81
C LEU A 350 -16.35 28.28 -13.36
N SER A 351 -16.57 26.98 -13.22
CA SER A 351 -17.81 26.32 -13.68
C SER A 351 -19.06 26.78 -12.96
N LYS A 352 -18.91 27.36 -11.77
CA LYS A 352 -19.99 27.99 -10.98
C LYS A 352 -20.21 29.47 -11.32
N GLY A 353 -19.45 30.03 -12.28
CA GLY A 353 -19.53 31.46 -12.65
C GLY A 353 -18.94 32.42 -11.61
N ASN A 354 -18.12 31.90 -10.69
CA ASN A 354 -17.52 32.71 -9.63
C ASN A 354 -16.31 33.51 -10.16
N PRO A 355 -15.90 34.60 -9.45
CA PRO A 355 -14.70 35.35 -9.81
C PRO A 355 -13.44 34.48 -9.84
N HIS A 356 -12.59 34.68 -10.85
CA HIS A 356 -11.32 33.94 -11.01
C HIS A 356 -10.25 34.48 -10.08
N ASN A 357 -10.30 34.10 -8.80
CA ASN A 357 -9.31 34.43 -7.79
C ASN A 357 -9.30 33.39 -6.65
N ALA A 358 -8.16 33.28 -5.98
CA ALA A 358 -7.97 32.30 -4.91
C ALA A 358 -8.93 32.44 -3.72
N THR A 359 -9.44 33.65 -3.43
CA THR A 359 -10.39 33.87 -2.34
C THR A 359 -11.73 33.20 -2.64
N SER A 360 -12.18 33.29 -3.90
CA SER A 360 -13.40 32.63 -4.36
C SER A 360 -13.23 31.11 -4.41
N GLU A 361 -12.06 30.63 -4.83
CA GLU A 361 -11.71 29.21 -4.84
C GLU A 361 -11.66 28.62 -3.42
N ALA A 362 -11.10 29.36 -2.45
CA ALA A 362 -11.14 28.98 -1.03
C ALA A 362 -12.56 28.89 -0.48
N GLU A 363 -13.47 29.73 -0.96
CA GLU A 363 -14.89 29.66 -0.62
C GLU A 363 -15.53 28.37 -1.16
N VAL A 364 -15.18 27.96 -2.39
CA VAL A 364 -15.63 26.68 -2.98
C VAL A 364 -15.17 25.50 -2.13
N ILE A 365 -13.92 25.50 -1.65
CA ILE A 365 -13.41 24.44 -0.76
C ILE A 365 -14.29 24.34 0.50
N ILE A 366 -14.61 25.47 1.15
CA ILE A 366 -15.46 25.47 2.35
C ILE A 366 -16.87 24.94 2.03
N GLN A 367 -17.48 25.35 0.91
CA GLN A 367 -18.79 24.86 0.49
C GLN A 367 -18.80 23.35 0.23
N MET A 368 -17.74 22.81 -0.40
CA MET A 368 -17.61 21.37 -0.58
C MET A 368 -17.44 20.64 0.75
N MET A 369 -16.72 21.22 1.71
CA MET A 369 -16.60 20.66 3.07
C MET A 369 -17.94 20.63 3.81
N GLU A 370 -18.76 21.67 3.70
CA GLU A 370 -20.13 21.73 4.27
C GLU A 370 -21.04 20.64 3.68
N GLN A 371 -20.78 20.20 2.45
CA GLN A 371 -21.51 19.15 1.75
C GLN A 371 -20.92 17.74 1.95
N GLY A 372 -19.97 17.56 2.87
CA GLY A 372 -19.40 16.27 3.24
C GLY A 372 -17.93 16.07 2.86
N GLY A 373 -17.32 17.04 2.16
CA GLY A 373 -15.95 16.95 1.69
C GLY A 373 -15.80 16.08 0.44
N ALA A 374 -14.58 15.96 -0.06
CA ALA A 374 -14.27 15.22 -1.27
C ALA A 374 -12.94 14.46 -1.12
N GLY A 375 -12.80 13.33 -1.82
CA GLY A 375 -11.50 12.73 -2.12
C GLY A 375 -10.82 13.54 -3.22
N MET A 376 -9.53 13.79 -3.08
CA MET A 376 -8.76 14.64 -3.97
C MET A 376 -7.51 13.96 -4.49
N VAL A 377 -7.02 14.41 -5.64
CA VAL A 377 -5.65 14.19 -6.15
C VAL A 377 -4.91 15.51 -6.04
N PHE A 378 -3.73 15.51 -5.40
CA PHE A 378 -2.92 16.70 -5.19
C PHE A 378 -1.64 16.64 -6.03
N HIS A 379 -1.57 17.42 -7.10
CA HIS A 379 -0.38 17.55 -7.92
C HIS A 379 0.67 18.43 -7.23
N GLY A 380 1.85 17.90 -6.96
CA GLY A 380 2.84 18.69 -6.22
C GLY A 380 4.11 17.95 -5.84
N MET A 381 4.40 16.80 -6.46
CA MET A 381 5.62 16.04 -6.26
C MET A 381 6.53 16.16 -7.50
N SER A 382 7.84 15.98 -7.30
CA SER A 382 8.86 16.04 -8.35
C SER A 382 9.19 14.66 -8.88
N GLU A 383 9.25 14.50 -10.21
CA GLU A 383 9.75 13.28 -10.84
C GLU A 383 11.22 12.99 -10.45
N GLY A 384 12.02 14.04 -10.24
CA GLY A 384 13.41 13.92 -9.76
C GLY A 384 13.47 13.28 -8.37
N ASP A 385 12.61 13.71 -7.44
CA ASP A 385 12.53 13.12 -6.10
C ASP A 385 11.97 11.68 -6.15
N VAL A 386 10.95 11.41 -6.99
CA VAL A 386 10.43 10.06 -7.20
C VAL A 386 11.56 9.10 -7.59
N LYS A 387 12.40 9.48 -8.56
CA LYS A 387 13.54 8.65 -9.00
C LYS A 387 14.62 8.51 -7.92
N SER A 388 14.96 9.61 -7.23
CA SER A 388 15.97 9.59 -6.16
C SER A 388 15.55 8.68 -4.99
N ILE A 389 14.28 8.75 -4.58
CA ILE A 389 13.71 7.90 -3.54
C ILE A 389 13.66 6.43 -4.02
N MET A 390 13.31 6.21 -5.29
CA MET A 390 13.27 4.87 -5.90
C MET A 390 14.64 4.18 -5.88
N GLN A 391 15.74 4.91 -5.94
CA GLN A 391 17.08 4.33 -5.88
C GLN A 391 17.50 3.82 -4.50
N TYR A 392 16.75 4.16 -3.43
CA TYR A 392 17.06 3.70 -2.09
C TYR A 392 16.74 2.20 -1.92
N PRO A 393 17.73 1.32 -1.53
CA PRO A 393 17.57 -0.14 -1.56
C PRO A 393 16.53 -0.70 -0.59
N PHE A 394 16.16 0.03 0.45
CA PHE A 394 15.15 -0.36 1.44
C PHE A 394 13.83 0.41 1.25
N ASN A 395 13.56 0.82 0.01
CA ASN A 395 12.29 1.37 -0.44
C ASN A 395 11.43 0.25 -1.01
N MET A 396 10.30 -0.06 -0.39
CA MET A 396 9.28 -0.97 -0.91
C MET A 396 8.36 -0.24 -1.88
N PHE A 397 7.67 -0.97 -2.73
CA PHE A 397 6.68 -0.37 -3.60
C PHE A 397 5.27 -0.65 -3.09
N ALA A 398 4.42 0.37 -3.14
CA ALA A 398 3.07 0.31 -2.63
C ALA A 398 2.13 1.20 -3.44
N SER A 399 0.86 0.85 -3.49
CA SER A 399 -0.12 1.64 -4.25
C SER A 399 -0.72 2.79 -3.46
N ASP A 400 -0.77 2.69 -2.13
CA ASP A 400 -1.52 3.61 -1.26
C ASP A 400 -2.97 3.76 -1.77
N ALA A 401 -3.62 2.64 -2.06
CA ALA A 401 -4.93 2.60 -2.70
C ALA A 401 -5.94 1.71 -1.94
N SER A 402 -7.23 1.99 -2.18
CA SER A 402 -8.34 1.10 -1.86
C SER A 402 -8.67 0.21 -3.07
N ILE A 403 -9.59 -0.74 -2.89
CA ILE A 403 -10.17 -1.46 -4.01
C ILE A 403 -10.93 -0.44 -4.87
N ARG A 404 -10.66 -0.43 -6.17
CA ARG A 404 -11.24 0.55 -7.09
C ARG A 404 -12.50 0.00 -7.75
N ILE A 405 -13.58 0.76 -7.64
CA ILE A 405 -14.81 0.48 -8.38
C ILE A 405 -14.63 1.04 -9.78
N TYR A 406 -14.67 0.15 -10.78
CA TYR A 406 -14.44 0.52 -12.17
C TYR A 406 -15.46 1.56 -12.64
N LYS A 407 -14.99 2.63 -13.26
CA LYS A 407 -15.76 3.79 -13.73
C LYS A 407 -16.40 4.66 -12.64
N GLN A 408 -16.02 4.54 -11.36
CA GLN A 408 -16.49 5.43 -10.31
C GLN A 408 -15.45 6.52 -10.00
N GLY A 409 -15.87 7.79 -10.15
CA GLY A 409 -15.02 8.94 -9.87
C GLY A 409 -13.89 9.16 -10.88
N ASN A 410 -12.89 9.95 -10.48
CA ASN A 410 -11.63 10.13 -11.19
C ASN A 410 -10.46 9.86 -10.22
N PRO A 411 -10.26 8.59 -9.80
CA PRO A 411 -9.29 8.24 -8.76
C PRO A 411 -7.86 8.41 -9.26
N HIS A 412 -6.93 8.48 -8.31
CA HIS A 412 -5.50 8.49 -8.63
C HIS A 412 -5.10 7.20 -9.37
N PRO A 413 -4.32 7.26 -10.48
CA PRO A 413 -3.91 6.10 -11.28
C PRO A 413 -3.08 5.06 -10.51
N ARG A 414 -2.47 5.43 -9.38
CA ARG A 414 -1.69 4.50 -8.53
C ARG A 414 -2.49 3.28 -8.08
N GLY A 415 -3.82 3.41 -7.99
CA GLY A 415 -4.68 2.30 -7.62
C GLY A 415 -4.84 1.23 -8.70
N TYR A 416 -4.31 1.44 -9.91
CA TYR A 416 -4.43 0.49 -11.02
C TYR A 416 -3.09 -0.03 -11.54
N GLY A 417 -2.00 0.76 -11.45
CA GLY A 417 -0.81 0.43 -12.22
C GLY A 417 0.52 0.72 -11.52
N THR A 418 0.59 0.69 -10.20
CA THR A 418 1.82 1.00 -9.45
C THR A 418 2.98 0.07 -9.83
N ASN A 419 2.77 -1.25 -9.79
CA ASN A 419 3.84 -2.21 -10.06
C ASN A 419 4.17 -2.27 -11.56
N ALA A 420 3.15 -2.26 -12.42
CA ALA A 420 3.36 -2.24 -13.86
C ALA A 420 4.12 -0.98 -14.32
N ARG A 421 3.84 0.19 -13.70
CA ARG A 421 4.58 1.42 -13.98
C ARG A 421 6.05 1.33 -13.58
N ILE A 422 6.35 0.72 -12.43
CA ILE A 422 7.73 0.48 -12.00
C ILE A 422 8.44 -0.41 -13.01
N LEU A 423 7.84 -1.54 -13.38
CA LEU A 423 8.43 -2.49 -14.32
C LEU A 423 8.55 -1.93 -15.74
N GLY A 424 7.52 -1.22 -16.22
CA GLY A 424 7.52 -0.62 -17.55
C GLY A 424 8.38 0.62 -17.65
N LYS A 425 8.01 1.67 -16.94
CA LYS A 425 8.66 2.98 -17.05
C LYS A 425 10.06 2.98 -16.41
N TYR A 426 10.16 2.62 -15.12
CA TYR A 426 11.41 2.87 -14.37
C TYR A 426 12.45 1.77 -14.49
N VAL A 427 12.04 0.52 -14.78
CA VAL A 427 12.97 -0.59 -15.05
C VAL A 427 13.33 -0.63 -16.54
N ARG A 428 12.32 -0.86 -17.41
CA ARG A 428 12.57 -1.10 -18.84
C ARG A 428 12.99 0.16 -19.60
N GLU A 429 12.23 1.25 -19.48
CA GLU A 429 12.42 2.45 -20.31
C GLU A 429 13.50 3.36 -19.75
N GLU A 430 13.40 3.75 -18.48
CA GLU A 430 14.28 4.74 -17.87
C GLU A 430 15.49 4.15 -17.12
N LYS A 431 15.48 2.83 -16.85
CA LYS A 431 16.59 2.10 -16.21
C LYS A 431 17.03 2.72 -14.88
N VAL A 432 16.08 3.20 -14.07
CA VAL A 432 16.33 3.81 -12.76
C VAL A 432 16.80 2.76 -11.76
N ILE A 433 16.22 1.55 -11.83
CA ILE A 433 16.59 0.37 -11.04
C ILE A 433 16.55 -0.88 -11.93
N GLY A 434 17.26 -1.94 -11.54
CA GLY A 434 17.23 -3.25 -12.22
C GLY A 434 15.95 -4.03 -11.94
N LEU A 435 15.62 -4.96 -12.85
CA LEU A 435 14.43 -5.82 -12.75
C LEU A 435 14.46 -6.67 -11.46
N GLU A 436 15.60 -7.27 -11.17
CA GLU A 436 15.82 -8.14 -10.01
C GLU A 436 15.56 -7.38 -8.71
N GLU A 437 16.07 -6.15 -8.64
CA GLU A 437 15.90 -5.29 -7.47
C GLU A 437 14.45 -4.79 -7.35
N ALA A 438 13.78 -4.49 -8.45
CA ALA A 438 12.36 -4.12 -8.44
C ALA A 438 11.51 -5.27 -7.88
N VAL A 439 11.70 -6.50 -8.38
CA VAL A 439 10.96 -7.67 -7.89
C VAL A 439 11.27 -7.96 -6.42
N ARG A 440 12.53 -7.88 -5.99
CA ARG A 440 12.88 -8.03 -4.57
C ARG A 440 12.11 -7.06 -3.67
N ARG A 441 11.96 -5.80 -4.10
CA ARG A 441 11.25 -4.76 -3.33
C ARG A 441 9.73 -4.89 -3.39
N MET A 442 9.21 -5.64 -4.33
CA MET A 442 7.80 -6.00 -4.44
C MET A 442 7.47 -7.31 -3.71
N THR A 443 8.45 -8.09 -3.27
CA THR A 443 8.25 -9.47 -2.81
C THR A 443 8.97 -9.77 -1.50
N SER A 444 10.26 -10.13 -1.51
CA SER A 444 10.97 -10.60 -0.31
C SER A 444 11.27 -9.49 0.69
N LEU A 445 11.52 -8.26 0.26
CA LEU A 445 11.73 -7.14 1.18
C LEU A 445 10.48 -6.87 2.04
N PRO A 446 9.26 -6.69 1.46
CA PRO A 446 8.03 -6.59 2.24
C PRO A 446 7.74 -7.83 3.09
N ALA A 447 7.92 -9.04 2.55
CA ALA A 447 7.72 -10.28 3.31
C ALA A 447 8.61 -10.35 4.55
N THR A 448 9.89 -9.99 4.40
CA THR A 448 10.85 -9.92 5.52
C THR A 448 10.46 -8.86 6.54
N LYS A 449 10.10 -7.65 6.07
CA LYS A 449 9.72 -6.53 6.94
C LYS A 449 8.52 -6.86 7.83
N PHE A 450 7.47 -7.44 7.24
CA PHE A 450 6.24 -7.79 7.95
C PHE A 450 6.21 -9.24 8.48
N LYS A 451 7.34 -9.96 8.38
CA LYS A 451 7.51 -11.33 8.88
C LYS A 451 6.47 -12.31 8.29
N LEU A 452 6.17 -12.18 7.01
CA LEU A 452 5.35 -13.13 6.26
C LEU A 452 6.21 -14.33 5.88
N LYS A 453 6.26 -15.35 6.73
CA LYS A 453 7.25 -16.44 6.70
C LYS A 453 7.18 -17.36 5.48
N ASP A 454 6.01 -17.49 4.85
CA ASP A 454 5.72 -18.50 3.84
C ASP A 454 5.55 -17.94 2.42
N ARG A 455 5.96 -16.67 2.16
CA ARG A 455 5.78 -16.00 0.86
C ARG A 455 6.86 -14.96 0.55
N GLY A 456 6.79 -14.37 -0.64
CA GLY A 456 7.75 -13.37 -1.11
C GLY A 456 9.01 -13.93 -1.78
N LEU A 457 9.17 -15.26 -1.81
CA LEU A 457 10.23 -15.97 -2.54
C LEU A 457 9.65 -17.16 -3.30
N LEU A 458 10.24 -17.50 -4.44
CA LEU A 458 10.02 -18.79 -5.10
C LEU A 458 10.98 -19.82 -4.51
N LEU A 459 10.52 -20.52 -3.48
CA LEU A 459 11.25 -21.62 -2.82
C LEU A 459 10.30 -22.77 -2.52
N GLU A 460 10.82 -23.99 -2.50
CA GLU A 460 10.05 -25.17 -2.11
C GLU A 460 9.49 -25.02 -0.70
N GLY A 461 8.21 -25.38 -0.54
CA GLY A 461 7.46 -25.24 0.71
C GLY A 461 6.78 -23.89 0.91
N MET A 462 7.13 -22.87 0.15
CA MET A 462 6.46 -21.57 0.17
C MET A 462 5.06 -21.64 -0.45
N ALA A 463 4.18 -20.74 -0.07
CA ALA A 463 2.89 -20.55 -0.73
C ALA A 463 3.09 -20.24 -2.22
N ALA A 464 2.29 -20.85 -3.06
CA ALA A 464 2.37 -20.63 -4.50
C ALA A 464 1.60 -19.36 -4.88
N ASP A 465 2.07 -18.22 -4.38
CA ASP A 465 1.73 -16.88 -4.84
C ASP A 465 2.71 -16.52 -5.94
N ILE A 466 2.27 -16.51 -7.19
CA ILE A 466 3.15 -16.43 -8.36
C ILE A 466 2.57 -15.47 -9.38
N VAL A 467 3.43 -14.65 -9.99
CA VAL A 467 3.10 -13.85 -11.18
C VAL A 467 3.95 -14.28 -12.37
N ILE A 468 3.32 -14.33 -13.54
CA ILE A 468 4.01 -14.53 -14.82
C ILE A 468 3.76 -13.30 -15.68
N PHE A 469 4.83 -12.61 -16.05
CA PHE A 469 4.71 -11.39 -16.84
C PHE A 469 5.78 -11.26 -17.92
N ASN A 470 5.46 -10.52 -18.96
CA ASN A 470 6.40 -10.20 -20.03
C ASN A 470 7.06 -8.85 -19.74
N GLU A 471 8.35 -8.85 -19.41
CA GLU A 471 9.09 -7.62 -19.09
C GLU A 471 9.20 -6.65 -20.28
N GLN A 472 9.00 -7.12 -21.51
CA GLN A 472 9.02 -6.25 -22.69
C GLN A 472 7.71 -5.48 -22.91
N THR A 473 6.59 -5.97 -22.33
CA THR A 473 5.26 -5.41 -22.60
C THR A 473 4.49 -4.99 -21.36
N VAL A 474 4.94 -5.39 -20.16
CA VAL A 474 4.31 -4.96 -18.90
C VAL A 474 4.31 -3.45 -18.80
N MET A 475 3.12 -2.86 -18.54
CA MET A 475 2.95 -1.41 -18.48
C MET A 475 1.65 -1.04 -17.76
N ASP A 476 1.70 0.08 -17.03
CA ASP A 476 0.49 0.77 -16.59
C ASP A 476 -0.23 1.43 -17.79
N ARG A 477 -1.55 1.40 -17.77
CA ARG A 477 -2.41 2.07 -18.75
C ARG A 477 -3.13 3.26 -18.14
N SER A 478 -3.23 3.27 -16.84
CA SER A 478 -3.94 4.29 -16.07
C SER A 478 -3.20 5.63 -16.08
N THR A 479 -3.93 6.71 -16.36
CA THR A 479 -3.43 8.09 -16.33
C THR A 479 -4.31 8.94 -15.41
N PHE A 480 -3.89 10.17 -15.09
CA PHE A 480 -4.72 11.09 -14.30
C PHE A 480 -6.01 11.49 -15.01
N ASP A 481 -5.99 11.54 -16.33
CA ASP A 481 -7.17 11.89 -17.14
C ASP A 481 -8.06 10.67 -17.45
N GLN A 482 -7.47 9.48 -17.52
CA GLN A 482 -8.15 8.22 -17.81
C GLN A 482 -7.71 7.15 -16.80
N PRO A 483 -8.13 7.25 -15.52
CA PRO A 483 -7.61 6.39 -14.47
C PRO A 483 -8.13 4.95 -14.50
N HIS A 484 -9.31 4.71 -15.10
CA HIS A 484 -9.96 3.41 -15.08
C HIS A 484 -9.42 2.46 -16.16
N GLN A 485 -8.14 2.11 -16.05
CA GLN A 485 -7.47 1.18 -16.95
C GLN A 485 -6.59 0.22 -16.15
N TYR A 486 -6.83 -1.08 -16.29
CA TYR A 486 -6.00 -2.11 -15.68
C TYR A 486 -4.63 -2.18 -16.35
N SER A 487 -3.64 -2.65 -15.61
CA SER A 487 -2.30 -2.94 -16.11
C SER A 487 -2.32 -4.02 -17.19
N SER A 488 -1.32 -4.01 -18.06
CA SER A 488 -1.13 -5.01 -19.11
C SER A 488 0.22 -5.71 -18.97
N GLY A 489 0.34 -6.91 -19.57
CA GLY A 489 1.58 -7.67 -19.60
C GLY A 489 1.71 -8.74 -18.52
N PHE A 490 0.75 -8.87 -17.60
CA PHE A 490 0.62 -9.99 -16.68
C PHE A 490 -0.20 -11.10 -17.34
N SER A 491 0.44 -12.24 -17.64
CA SER A 491 -0.21 -13.36 -18.30
C SER A 491 -0.94 -14.27 -17.31
N TYR A 492 -0.32 -14.51 -16.14
CA TYR A 492 -0.90 -15.34 -15.08
C TYR A 492 -0.61 -14.73 -13.71
N VAL A 493 -1.60 -14.84 -12.83
CA VAL A 493 -1.45 -14.57 -11.39
C VAL A 493 -2.05 -15.74 -10.63
N LEU A 494 -1.27 -16.33 -9.75
CA LEU A 494 -1.68 -17.41 -8.87
C LEU A 494 -1.66 -16.93 -7.42
N VAL A 495 -2.71 -17.24 -6.66
CA VAL A 495 -2.82 -16.95 -5.24
C VAL A 495 -3.05 -18.26 -4.50
N ASN A 496 -2.18 -18.58 -3.53
CA ASN A 496 -2.22 -19.84 -2.79
C ASN A 496 -2.37 -21.08 -3.71
N GLY A 497 -1.67 -21.06 -4.86
CA GLY A 497 -1.67 -22.15 -5.83
C GLY A 497 -2.91 -22.24 -6.72
N GLN A 498 -3.81 -21.27 -6.68
CA GLN A 498 -4.97 -21.22 -7.57
C GLN A 498 -4.79 -20.09 -8.60
N ILE A 499 -5.09 -20.39 -9.86
CA ILE A 499 -5.01 -19.42 -10.95
C ILE A 499 -6.15 -18.42 -10.78
N THR A 500 -5.81 -17.15 -10.59
CA THR A 500 -6.74 -16.03 -10.45
C THR A 500 -6.81 -15.19 -11.73
N VAL A 501 -5.64 -14.99 -12.39
CA VAL A 501 -5.57 -14.47 -13.76
C VAL A 501 -5.07 -15.58 -14.65
N ASP A 502 -5.83 -15.92 -15.69
CA ASP A 502 -5.52 -16.93 -16.70
C ASP A 502 -5.46 -16.24 -18.07
N GLU A 503 -4.30 -16.28 -18.72
CA GLU A 503 -4.04 -15.61 -20.01
C GLU A 503 -4.47 -14.12 -20.03
N GLY A 504 -4.16 -13.40 -18.93
CA GLY A 504 -4.44 -11.98 -18.80
C GLY A 504 -5.88 -11.64 -18.40
N GLN A 505 -6.72 -12.62 -18.09
CA GLN A 505 -8.11 -12.40 -17.68
C GLN A 505 -8.37 -12.93 -16.26
N HIS A 506 -8.97 -12.09 -15.42
CA HIS A 506 -9.44 -12.52 -14.09
C HIS A 506 -10.61 -13.48 -14.26
N ASN A 507 -10.48 -14.68 -13.68
CA ASN A 507 -11.47 -15.76 -13.86
C ASN A 507 -12.50 -15.88 -12.72
N GLY A 508 -12.51 -14.93 -11.79
CA GLY A 508 -13.41 -14.92 -10.63
C GLY A 508 -12.92 -15.74 -9.42
N THR A 509 -11.75 -16.39 -9.50
CA THR A 509 -11.18 -17.15 -8.38
C THR A 509 -10.82 -16.23 -7.22
N ARG A 510 -11.28 -16.60 -6.03
CA ARG A 510 -11.02 -15.91 -4.77
C ARG A 510 -10.31 -16.86 -3.81
N ALA A 511 -8.98 -16.93 -3.95
CA ALA A 511 -8.12 -17.86 -3.21
C ALA A 511 -7.37 -17.21 -2.06
N GLY A 512 -7.54 -15.90 -1.87
CA GLY A 512 -6.91 -15.15 -0.78
C GLY A 512 -7.43 -15.54 0.59
N ARG A 513 -6.64 -15.27 1.60
CA ARG A 513 -6.93 -15.56 3.00
C ARG A 513 -6.35 -14.48 3.91
N ALA A 514 -6.82 -14.43 5.14
CA ALA A 514 -6.20 -13.62 6.18
C ALA A 514 -4.83 -14.17 6.54
N LEU A 515 -3.84 -13.28 6.64
CA LEU A 515 -2.49 -13.62 7.08
C LEU A 515 -2.31 -13.10 8.50
N ARG A 516 -2.35 -14.01 9.45
CA ARG A 516 -2.18 -13.68 10.86
C ARG A 516 -0.72 -13.88 11.26
N LYS A 517 -0.14 -12.87 11.90
CA LYS A 517 1.16 -13.01 12.54
C LYS A 517 1.02 -13.94 13.75
N SER A 518 1.90 -14.94 13.86
CA SER A 518 1.94 -15.77 15.08
C SER A 518 2.32 -14.91 16.30
N ALA A 519 1.67 -15.17 17.42
CA ALA A 519 1.93 -14.47 18.67
C ALA A 519 3.26 -14.88 19.35
N GLU A 520 4.05 -15.79 18.71
CA GLU A 520 5.34 -16.26 19.20
C GLU A 520 6.50 -15.31 18.94
#